data_809bc4e8325606e8e83b01dfc941ee99
#
_entry.id   809bc4e8325606e8e83b01dfc941ee99
#
_cell.length_a   1.000
_cell.length_b   1.000
_cell.length_c   1.000
_cell.angle_alpha   90.00
_cell.angle_beta   90.00
_cell.angle_gamma   90.00
#
_symmetry.space_group_name_H-M   'P 1'
#
loop_
_entity.id
_entity.type
_entity.pdbx_description
1 polymer ?
#
loop_
_entity_poly.entity_id
_entity_poly.type
_entity_poly.pdbx_seq_one_letter_code
_entity_poly.pdbx_strand_id
1 'polypeptide(L)'
;DERNFPIFQTEMITGVVSSELMNTLEEKLARETLMHGVFLNIHGKGVIIKGDSGIGKSEIALELVKRGHLLVADGAVELYRIGQKIVGKAPAVLANLLEIRGIGVIDVSKMFGISAILDRNDVDLVIQLERWVPSREYTRVGVEENDISEDVLGIKIPKIVVPVSSGRSMSVIIEAAVMNLIQVKNLLNVFLKILIIISKNNEILPKF
;
A
#
# COMPACT_ATOMS: atom_id res chain seq x y z
N ASP A 1 -41.25 -7.89 23.64
CA ASP A 1 -40.93 -9.13 22.96
C ASP A 1 -40.06 -9.99 23.86
N GLU A 2 -40.47 -11.22 24.14
CA GLU A 2 -39.79 -12.13 25.08
C GLU A 2 -38.34 -12.49 24.70
N ARG A 3 -37.88 -12.09 23.53
CA ARG A 3 -36.54 -12.43 23.00
C ARG A 3 -35.46 -11.33 23.24
N ASN A 4 -35.81 -10.24 23.85
CA ASN A 4 -34.89 -9.17 24.24
C ASN A 4 -33.94 -8.66 23.09
N PHE A 5 -34.48 -8.58 21.86
CA PHE A 5 -33.74 -8.02 20.75
C PHE A 5 -33.64 -6.49 20.84
N PRO A 6 -32.46 -5.90 20.70
CA PRO A 6 -32.34 -4.44 20.64
C PRO A 6 -33.03 -3.92 19.37
N ILE A 7 -33.91 -2.94 19.52
CA ILE A 7 -34.57 -2.25 18.42
C ILE A 7 -34.06 -0.81 18.41
N PHE A 8 -33.53 -0.40 17.24
CA PHE A 8 -33.05 0.96 17.04
C PHE A 8 -33.94 1.64 16.00
N GLN A 9 -34.30 2.89 16.27
CA GLN A 9 -35.03 3.75 15.34
C GLN A 9 -34.07 4.78 14.75
N THR A 10 -34.19 5.05 13.46
CA THR A 10 -33.41 6.06 12.75
C THR A 10 -34.30 6.80 11.75
N GLU A 11 -33.96 8.05 11.48
CA GLU A 11 -34.60 8.87 10.43
C GLU A 11 -33.92 8.68 9.06
N MET A 12 -32.85 7.93 9.00
CA MET A 12 -32.11 7.68 7.76
C MET A 12 -32.88 6.77 6.83
N ILE A 13 -32.74 6.98 5.53
CA ILE A 13 -33.31 6.12 4.49
C ILE A 13 -32.67 4.72 4.60
N THR A 14 -33.47 3.66 4.48
CA THR A 14 -33.06 2.27 4.65
C THR A 14 -31.81 1.90 3.84
N GLY A 15 -31.68 2.39 2.60
CA GLY A 15 -30.50 2.15 1.76
C GLY A 15 -29.21 2.75 2.34
N VAL A 16 -29.29 3.92 2.96
CA VAL A 16 -28.15 4.58 3.63
C VAL A 16 -27.75 3.79 4.86
N VAL A 17 -28.73 3.42 5.72
CA VAL A 17 -28.48 2.61 6.92
C VAL A 17 -27.85 1.26 6.55
N SER A 18 -28.38 0.59 5.54
CA SER A 18 -27.82 -0.69 5.07
C SER A 18 -26.37 -0.53 4.60
N SER A 19 -26.08 0.52 3.82
CA SER A 19 -24.71 0.76 3.33
C SER A 19 -23.74 1.06 4.46
N GLU A 20 -24.13 1.89 5.44
CA GLU A 20 -23.28 2.22 6.60
C GLU A 20 -23.06 1.00 7.51
N LEU A 21 -24.10 0.19 7.75
CA LEU A 21 -23.97 -1.05 8.50
C LEU A 21 -23.04 -2.04 7.79
N MET A 22 -23.20 -2.24 6.48
CA MET A 22 -22.34 -3.12 5.69
C MET A 22 -20.89 -2.67 5.76
N ASN A 23 -20.63 -1.39 5.51
CA ASN A 23 -19.27 -0.84 5.58
C ASN A 23 -18.65 -1.02 6.97
N THR A 24 -19.42 -0.74 8.02
CA THR A 24 -18.97 -0.89 9.43
C THR A 24 -18.70 -2.36 9.78
N LEU A 25 -19.54 -3.27 9.31
CA LEU A 25 -19.36 -4.70 9.54
C LEU A 25 -18.18 -5.24 8.74
N GLU A 26 -17.99 -4.81 7.48
CA GLU A 26 -16.83 -5.18 6.69
C GLU A 26 -15.53 -4.76 7.36
N GLU A 27 -15.45 -3.53 7.93
CA GLU A 27 -14.28 -3.09 8.68
C GLU A 27 -14.06 -3.89 9.97
N LYS A 28 -15.11 -4.13 10.75
CA LYS A 28 -15.00 -4.81 12.06
C LYS A 28 -14.79 -6.32 11.97
N LEU A 29 -15.26 -6.94 10.90
CA LEU A 29 -15.16 -8.38 10.64
C LEU A 29 -14.08 -8.68 9.58
N ALA A 30 -13.32 -7.68 9.15
CA ALA A 30 -12.26 -7.85 8.17
C ALA A 30 -11.27 -8.92 8.62
N ARG A 31 -10.87 -9.78 7.69
CA ARG A 31 -9.72 -10.67 7.94
C ARG A 31 -8.49 -9.80 8.10
N GLU A 32 -7.70 -10.09 9.14
CA GLU A 32 -6.51 -9.34 9.45
C GLU A 32 -5.27 -10.24 9.48
N THR A 33 -4.12 -9.62 9.25
CA THR A 33 -2.80 -10.22 9.44
C THR A 33 -1.79 -9.14 9.80
N LEU A 34 -0.65 -9.57 10.34
CA LEU A 34 0.45 -8.68 10.67
C LEU A 34 1.60 -8.92 9.69
N MET A 35 2.17 -7.83 9.15
CA MET A 35 3.35 -7.88 8.30
C MET A 35 4.47 -7.07 8.91
N HIS A 36 5.67 -7.63 8.97
CA HIS A 36 6.85 -6.91 9.42
C HIS A 36 7.43 -6.07 8.28
N GLY A 37 7.59 -4.77 8.51
CA GLY A 37 8.11 -3.82 7.53
C GLY A 37 7.83 -2.38 7.90
N VAL A 38 8.14 -1.48 6.96
CA VAL A 38 7.79 -0.07 7.03
C VAL A 38 6.74 0.23 5.97
N PHE A 39 5.69 0.94 6.34
CA PHE A 39 4.61 1.30 5.44
C PHE A 39 4.54 2.81 5.26
N LEU A 40 4.58 3.26 4.00
CA LEU A 40 4.57 4.67 3.63
C LEU A 40 3.55 4.95 2.53
N ASN A 41 3.07 6.18 2.48
CA ASN A 41 2.42 6.72 1.29
C ASN A 41 3.48 7.46 0.46
N ILE A 42 3.77 6.96 -0.74
CA ILE A 42 4.74 7.51 -1.67
C ILE A 42 4.00 7.92 -2.95
N HIS A 43 3.97 9.21 -3.25
CA HIS A 43 3.23 9.77 -4.41
C HIS A 43 1.76 9.29 -4.48
N GLY A 44 1.09 9.20 -3.33
CA GLY A 44 -0.31 8.76 -3.25
C GLY A 44 -0.50 7.23 -3.32
N LYS A 45 0.59 6.43 -3.31
CA LYS A 45 0.57 4.96 -3.30
C LYS A 45 1.04 4.41 -1.97
N GLY A 46 0.32 3.41 -1.47
CA GLY A 46 0.74 2.70 -0.27
C GLY A 46 1.79 1.64 -0.58
N VAL A 47 2.96 1.82 0.00
CA VAL A 47 4.15 1.00 -0.27
C VAL A 47 4.66 0.38 1.02
N ILE A 48 4.69 -0.94 1.09
CA ILE A 48 5.31 -1.68 2.20
C ILE A 48 6.75 -2.03 1.81
N ILE A 49 7.71 -1.59 2.62
CA ILE A 49 9.13 -1.91 2.46
C ILE A 49 9.48 -3.03 3.44
N LYS A 50 9.86 -4.19 2.89
CA LYS A 50 10.28 -5.39 3.62
C LYS A 50 11.79 -5.62 3.44
N GLY A 51 12.34 -6.46 4.29
CA GLY A 51 13.74 -6.87 4.22
C GLY A 51 14.26 -7.25 5.59
N ASP A 52 15.46 -7.80 5.63
CA ASP A 52 16.11 -8.27 6.85
C ASP A 52 16.21 -7.18 7.93
N SER A 53 16.28 -7.57 9.19
CA SER A 53 16.57 -6.65 10.27
C SER A 53 17.94 -5.99 10.04
N GLY A 54 17.98 -4.66 10.18
CA GLY A 54 19.21 -3.90 9.97
C GLY A 54 19.60 -3.63 8.52
N ILE A 55 18.71 -3.89 7.55
CA ILE A 55 18.97 -3.56 6.13
C ILE A 55 18.80 -2.06 5.81
N GLY A 56 18.30 -1.27 6.76
CA GLY A 56 18.12 0.18 6.60
C GLY A 56 16.70 0.63 6.27
N LYS A 57 15.68 -0.19 6.57
CA LYS A 57 14.26 0.17 6.26
C LYS A 57 13.82 1.47 6.91
N SER A 58 14.06 1.64 8.19
CA SER A 58 13.62 2.83 8.93
C SER A 58 14.43 4.07 8.56
N GLU A 59 15.73 3.92 8.24
CA GLU A 59 16.56 5.01 7.73
C GLU A 59 16.05 5.49 6.35
N ILE A 60 15.68 4.55 5.48
CA ILE A 60 15.06 4.86 4.17
C ILE A 60 13.72 5.56 4.37
N ALA A 61 12.90 5.08 5.32
CA ALA A 61 11.63 5.71 5.65
C ALA A 61 11.80 7.15 6.13
N LEU A 62 12.76 7.39 7.03
CA LEU A 62 13.07 8.74 7.50
C LEU A 62 13.48 9.67 6.34
N GLU A 63 14.30 9.17 5.40
CA GLU A 63 14.70 9.95 4.23
C GLU A 63 13.50 10.25 3.33
N LEU A 64 12.60 9.27 3.09
CA LEU A 64 11.37 9.45 2.32
C LEU A 64 10.42 10.46 2.98
N VAL A 65 10.27 10.41 4.31
CA VAL A 65 9.47 11.41 5.06
C VAL A 65 10.06 12.81 4.91
N LYS A 66 11.39 12.97 5.01
CA LYS A 66 12.07 14.26 4.76
C LYS A 66 11.87 14.77 3.34
N ARG A 67 11.60 13.90 2.38
CA ARG A 67 11.29 14.22 0.98
C ARG A 67 9.81 14.50 0.73
N GLY A 68 8.97 14.49 1.79
CA GLY A 68 7.55 14.85 1.73
C GLY A 68 6.59 13.68 1.57
N HIS A 69 7.05 12.45 1.75
CA HIS A 69 6.18 11.28 1.81
C HIS A 69 5.65 11.05 3.23
N LEU A 70 4.57 10.26 3.38
CA LEU A 70 3.89 10.11 4.65
C LEU A 70 4.20 8.76 5.28
N LEU A 71 4.54 8.75 6.57
CA LEU A 71 4.65 7.52 7.34
C LEU A 71 3.26 7.00 7.71
N VAL A 72 3.03 5.71 7.53
CA VAL A 72 1.85 5.00 8.02
C VAL A 72 2.23 4.12 9.22
N ALA A 73 3.26 3.28 9.08
CA ALA A 73 3.70 2.38 10.14
C ALA A 73 5.19 2.03 10.02
N ASP A 74 5.85 1.74 11.15
CA ASP A 74 7.20 1.14 11.20
C ASP A 74 7.23 -0.07 12.15
N GLY A 75 8.03 -1.07 11.77
CA GLY A 75 8.22 -2.31 12.51
C GLY A 75 7.11 -3.33 12.25
N ALA A 76 5.87 -2.99 12.52
CA ALA A 76 4.70 -3.83 12.31
C ALA A 76 3.60 -3.08 11.57
N VAL A 77 2.99 -3.73 10.58
CA VAL A 77 1.87 -3.22 9.80
C VAL A 77 0.68 -4.15 9.98
N GLU A 78 -0.39 -3.67 10.58
CA GLU A 78 -1.68 -4.37 10.61
C GLU A 78 -2.34 -4.25 9.25
N LEU A 79 -2.66 -5.38 8.63
CA LEU A 79 -3.25 -5.45 7.30
C LEU A 79 -4.66 -6.05 7.38
N TYR A 80 -5.62 -5.38 6.78
CA TYR A 80 -7.03 -5.74 6.75
C TYR A 80 -7.48 -5.93 5.32
N ARG A 81 -8.21 -7.01 5.06
CA ARG A 81 -8.89 -7.18 3.77
C ARG A 81 -10.26 -6.52 3.81
N ILE A 82 -10.45 -5.46 3.03
CA ILE A 82 -11.72 -4.76 2.85
C ILE A 82 -12.14 -4.90 1.38
N GLY A 83 -13.12 -5.76 1.13
CA GLY A 83 -13.54 -6.12 -0.23
C GLY A 83 -12.40 -6.71 -1.06
N GLN A 84 -11.98 -6.00 -2.11
CA GLN A 84 -10.90 -6.39 -3.02
C GLN A 84 -9.59 -5.59 -2.79
N LYS A 85 -9.45 -5.00 -1.61
CA LYS A 85 -8.28 -4.21 -1.25
C LYS A 85 -7.68 -4.69 0.07
N ILE A 86 -6.39 -4.43 0.22
CA ILE A 86 -5.70 -4.51 1.51
C ILE A 86 -5.48 -3.10 2.02
N VAL A 87 -5.93 -2.84 3.23
CA VAL A 87 -5.69 -1.58 3.95
C VAL A 87 -4.71 -1.86 5.06
N GLY A 88 -3.69 -1.02 5.18
CA GLY A 88 -2.67 -1.12 6.23
C GLY A 88 -2.72 0.07 7.18
N LYS A 89 -2.40 -0.18 8.45
CA LYS A 89 -2.20 0.84 9.47
C LYS A 89 -1.15 0.41 10.49
N ALA A 90 -0.72 1.34 11.33
CA ALA A 90 0.13 1.01 12.47
C ALA A 90 -0.70 0.38 13.61
N PRO A 91 -0.16 -0.57 14.39
CA PRO A 91 -0.67 -0.88 15.71
C PRO A 91 -0.74 0.40 16.57
N ALA A 92 -1.81 0.56 17.36
CA ALA A 92 -2.04 1.80 18.12
C ALA A 92 -0.85 2.24 18.98
N VAL A 93 -0.12 1.28 19.55
CA VAL A 93 1.05 1.54 20.40
C VAL A 93 2.30 1.98 19.62
N LEU A 94 2.33 1.77 18.30
CA LEU A 94 3.43 2.13 17.40
C LEU A 94 3.06 3.30 16.46
N ALA A 95 1.88 3.87 16.62
CA ALA A 95 1.41 4.94 15.74
C ALA A 95 2.39 6.14 15.76
N ASN A 96 2.75 6.63 14.58
CA ASN A 96 3.65 7.77 14.34
C ASN A 96 5.11 7.57 14.80
N LEU A 97 5.45 6.39 15.29
CA LEU A 97 6.80 6.09 15.77
C LEU A 97 7.65 5.47 14.66
N LEU A 98 8.92 5.82 14.67
CA LEU A 98 9.95 5.29 13.77
C LEU A 98 11.19 4.96 14.60
N GLU A 99 11.67 3.72 14.53
CA GLU A 99 12.86 3.29 15.25
C GLU A 99 14.10 3.43 14.35
N ILE A 100 15.04 4.27 14.77
CA ILE A 100 16.31 4.48 14.09
C ILE A 100 17.45 3.88 14.93
N ARG A 101 18.15 2.93 14.36
CA ARG A 101 19.29 2.31 15.04
C ARG A 101 20.34 3.34 15.42
N GLY A 102 20.78 3.33 16.68
CA GLY A 102 21.75 4.28 17.21
C GLY A 102 21.19 5.63 17.67
N ILE A 103 19.94 5.93 17.35
CA ILE A 103 19.24 7.14 17.81
C ILE A 103 18.12 6.78 18.79
N GLY A 104 17.40 5.66 18.52
CA GLY A 104 16.24 5.22 19.29
C GLY A 104 14.93 5.49 18.55
N VAL A 105 13.84 5.55 19.30
CA VAL A 105 12.48 5.77 18.78
C VAL A 105 12.22 7.26 18.66
N ILE A 106 11.81 7.71 17.51
CA ILE A 106 11.41 9.09 17.22
C ILE A 106 9.90 9.16 16.92
N ASP A 107 9.26 10.25 17.32
CA ASP A 107 7.88 10.57 16.96
C ASP A 107 7.90 11.48 15.72
N VAL A 108 7.50 10.89 14.58
CA VAL A 108 7.53 11.57 13.27
C VAL A 108 6.59 12.77 13.25
N SER A 109 5.44 12.67 13.91
CA SER A 109 4.47 13.78 13.97
C SER A 109 5.01 15.00 14.72
N LYS A 110 5.81 14.79 15.76
CA LYS A 110 6.46 15.87 16.51
C LYS A 110 7.65 16.47 15.78
N MET A 111 8.38 15.66 14.99
CA MET A 111 9.57 16.13 14.27
C MET A 111 9.25 16.82 12.95
N PHE A 112 8.26 16.31 12.21
CA PHE A 112 7.98 16.73 10.83
C PHE A 112 6.57 17.30 10.65
N GLY A 113 5.76 17.31 11.71
CA GLY A 113 4.38 17.77 11.69
C GLY A 113 3.37 16.67 11.36
N ILE A 114 2.09 16.92 11.63
CA ILE A 114 1.00 15.97 11.37
C ILE A 114 0.81 15.67 9.88
N SER A 115 1.28 16.56 9.01
CA SER A 115 1.26 16.35 7.55
C SER A 115 2.27 15.31 7.07
N ALA A 116 3.15 14.80 7.93
CA ALA A 116 4.13 13.77 7.60
C ALA A 116 3.67 12.35 7.96
N ILE A 117 2.48 12.21 8.51
CA ILE A 117 1.90 10.93 8.92
C ILE A 117 0.56 10.68 8.24
N LEU A 118 0.17 9.41 8.16
CA LEU A 118 -1.13 8.98 7.67
C LEU A 118 -1.61 7.78 8.49
N ASP A 119 -2.83 7.83 9.00
CA ASP A 119 -3.36 6.80 9.90
C ASP A 119 -3.50 5.43 9.22
N ARG A 120 -3.94 5.41 7.98
CA ARG A 120 -4.14 4.19 7.17
C ARG A 120 -4.03 4.49 5.68
N ASN A 121 -3.67 3.48 4.90
CA ASN A 121 -3.64 3.58 3.43
C ASN A 121 -3.94 2.24 2.78
N ASP A 122 -4.43 2.26 1.52
CA ASP A 122 -4.47 1.05 0.67
C ASP A 122 -3.04 0.57 0.40
N VAL A 123 -2.80 -0.73 0.32
CA VAL A 123 -1.50 -1.30 -0.05
C VAL A 123 -1.46 -1.53 -1.56
N ASP A 124 -0.65 -0.76 -2.27
CA ASP A 124 -0.50 -0.82 -3.74
C ASP A 124 0.71 -1.62 -4.19
N LEU A 125 1.77 -1.70 -3.36
CA LEU A 125 3.06 -2.27 -3.72
C LEU A 125 3.79 -2.82 -2.49
N VAL A 126 4.47 -3.93 -2.67
CA VAL A 126 5.47 -4.44 -1.71
C VAL A 126 6.86 -4.30 -2.33
N ILE A 127 7.79 -3.68 -1.63
CA ILE A 127 9.20 -3.60 -2.01
C ILE A 127 10.01 -4.49 -1.04
N GLN A 128 10.63 -5.53 -1.59
CA GLN A 128 11.53 -6.40 -0.86
C GLN A 128 12.97 -5.89 -1.02
N LEU A 129 13.56 -5.40 0.06
CA LEU A 129 14.98 -5.07 0.09
C LEU A 129 15.79 -6.36 0.31
N GLU A 130 16.81 -6.57 -0.49
CA GLU A 130 17.76 -7.67 -0.36
C GLU A 130 19.19 -7.13 -0.42
N ARG A 131 20.12 -7.79 0.24
CA ARG A 131 21.55 -7.46 0.08
C ARG A 131 21.98 -7.79 -1.34
N TRP A 132 22.71 -6.89 -1.96
CA TRP A 132 23.20 -7.11 -3.33
C TRP A 132 24.12 -8.32 -3.40
N VAL A 133 23.83 -9.22 -4.36
CA VAL A 133 24.62 -10.44 -4.61
C VAL A 133 25.16 -10.35 -6.05
N PRO A 134 26.50 -10.37 -6.26
CA PRO A 134 27.10 -10.15 -7.58
C PRO A 134 26.68 -11.15 -8.67
N SER A 135 26.30 -12.36 -8.28
CA SER A 135 25.96 -13.47 -9.22
C SER A 135 24.47 -13.56 -9.55
N ARG A 136 23.62 -12.67 -8.98
CA ARG A 136 22.18 -12.70 -9.20
C ARG A 136 21.78 -11.65 -10.24
N GLU A 137 21.05 -12.07 -11.26
CA GLU A 137 20.36 -11.15 -12.15
C GLU A 137 19.14 -10.56 -11.42
N TYR A 138 19.05 -9.23 -11.40
CA TYR A 138 17.92 -8.51 -10.85
C TYR A 138 17.01 -8.07 -12.00
N THR A 139 15.77 -8.52 -11.96
CA THR A 139 14.76 -8.20 -12.97
C THR A 139 14.54 -6.69 -13.09
N ARG A 140 14.41 -6.21 -14.32
CA ARG A 140 14.06 -4.81 -14.58
C ARG A 140 12.55 -4.65 -14.46
N VAL A 141 12.12 -3.80 -13.57
CA VAL A 141 10.70 -3.49 -13.34
C VAL A 141 10.03 -3.06 -14.65
N GLY A 142 8.97 -3.78 -15.04
CA GLY A 142 8.15 -3.44 -16.21
C GLY A 142 8.65 -3.96 -17.56
N VAL A 143 9.68 -4.82 -17.61
CA VAL A 143 10.23 -5.36 -18.88
C VAL A 143 10.05 -6.87 -19.00
N GLU A 144 9.84 -7.59 -17.91
CA GLU A 144 9.71 -9.05 -17.91
C GLU A 144 8.34 -9.52 -17.44
N GLU A 145 7.80 -10.57 -18.08
CA GLU A 145 6.46 -11.16 -17.83
C GLU A 145 6.28 -11.82 -16.46
N ASN A 146 7.28 -11.81 -15.58
CA ASN A 146 7.17 -12.38 -14.25
C ASN A 146 6.73 -11.29 -13.25
N ASP A 147 5.44 -10.99 -13.24
CA ASP A 147 4.81 -10.19 -12.18
C ASP A 147 4.89 -10.94 -10.84
N ILE A 148 5.99 -10.70 -10.11
CA ILE A 148 6.15 -11.20 -8.76
C ILE A 148 5.12 -10.49 -7.89
N SER A 149 4.30 -11.28 -7.19
CA SER A 149 3.30 -10.75 -6.27
C SER A 149 3.44 -11.37 -4.88
N GLU A 150 3.00 -10.64 -3.89
CA GLU A 150 2.84 -11.14 -2.52
C GLU A 150 1.36 -11.40 -2.27
N ASP A 151 1.01 -12.60 -1.82
CA ASP A 151 -0.36 -12.90 -1.42
C ASP A 151 -0.60 -12.42 0.01
N VAL A 152 -1.56 -11.53 0.17
CA VAL A 152 -1.99 -11.00 1.45
C VAL A 152 -3.48 -11.24 1.60
N LEU A 153 -3.86 -12.15 2.46
CA LEU A 153 -5.27 -12.50 2.72
C LEU A 153 -6.06 -12.88 1.45
N GLY A 154 -5.39 -13.51 0.47
CA GLY A 154 -5.97 -13.91 -0.81
C GLY A 154 -6.03 -12.80 -1.86
N ILE A 155 -5.37 -11.66 -1.62
CA ILE A 155 -5.19 -10.59 -2.61
C ILE A 155 -3.72 -10.54 -3.03
N LYS A 156 -3.48 -10.60 -4.34
CA LYS A 156 -2.14 -10.48 -4.92
C LYS A 156 -1.73 -9.02 -5.04
N ILE A 157 -0.71 -8.62 -4.29
CA ILE A 157 -0.12 -7.28 -4.33
C ILE A 157 1.15 -7.34 -5.15
N PRO A 158 1.35 -6.44 -6.13
CA PRO A 158 2.60 -6.35 -6.90
C PRO A 158 3.81 -6.27 -5.97
N LYS A 159 4.89 -6.98 -6.30
CA LYS A 159 6.11 -7.02 -5.51
C LYS A 159 7.33 -6.76 -6.39
N ILE A 160 8.23 -5.92 -5.88
CA ILE A 160 9.51 -5.59 -6.51
C ILE A 160 10.62 -5.97 -5.56
N VAL A 161 11.66 -6.60 -6.07
CA VAL A 161 12.89 -6.89 -5.33
C VAL A 161 13.94 -5.84 -5.66
N VAL A 162 14.43 -5.13 -4.66
CA VAL A 162 15.41 -4.06 -4.82
C VAL A 162 16.69 -4.40 -4.06
N PRO A 163 17.83 -4.55 -4.78
CA PRO A 163 19.10 -4.82 -4.13
C PRO A 163 19.66 -3.57 -3.45
N VAL A 164 20.01 -3.70 -2.18
CA VAL A 164 20.67 -2.66 -1.39
C VAL A 164 22.18 -2.75 -1.61
N SER A 165 22.79 -1.68 -2.07
CA SER A 165 24.24 -1.57 -2.22
C SER A 165 24.75 -0.23 -1.68
N SER A 166 26.00 -0.24 -1.17
CA SER A 166 26.65 0.97 -0.68
C SER A 166 26.73 2.04 -1.78
N GLY A 167 26.55 3.31 -1.41
CA GLY A 167 26.69 4.46 -2.31
C GLY A 167 25.48 4.77 -3.20
N ARG A 168 24.36 4.04 -3.07
CA ARG A 168 23.09 4.36 -3.76
C ARG A 168 22.08 4.93 -2.78
N SER A 169 21.42 6.03 -3.15
CA SER A 169 20.24 6.50 -2.40
C SER A 169 19.06 5.58 -2.67
N MET A 170 18.70 4.80 -1.66
CA MET A 170 17.58 3.86 -1.76
C MET A 170 16.23 4.56 -1.84
N SER A 171 16.09 5.71 -1.21
CA SER A 171 14.86 6.54 -1.29
C SER A 171 14.59 6.96 -2.74
N VAL A 172 15.59 7.40 -3.48
CA VAL A 172 15.46 7.78 -4.90
C VAL A 172 15.07 6.58 -5.77
N ILE A 173 15.66 5.40 -5.52
CA ILE A 173 15.31 4.17 -6.26
C ILE A 173 13.87 3.76 -5.99
N ILE A 174 13.43 3.85 -4.74
CA ILE A 174 12.05 3.52 -4.34
C ILE A 174 11.05 4.50 -4.96
N GLU A 175 11.31 5.81 -4.91
CA GLU A 175 10.47 6.80 -5.58
C GLU A 175 10.34 6.52 -7.07
N ALA A 176 11.47 6.25 -7.75
CA ALA A 176 11.47 5.93 -9.16
C ALA A 176 10.67 4.65 -9.49
N ALA A 177 10.79 3.61 -8.66
CA ALA A 177 10.03 2.37 -8.81
C ALA A 177 8.52 2.60 -8.66
N VAL A 178 8.10 3.41 -7.68
CA VAL A 178 6.68 3.77 -7.48
C VAL A 178 6.15 4.62 -8.64
N MET A 179 6.91 5.60 -9.10
CA MET A 179 6.52 6.42 -10.25
C MET A 179 6.38 5.60 -11.53
N ASN A 180 7.29 4.64 -11.77
CA ASN A 180 7.19 3.72 -12.90
C ASN A 180 5.91 2.87 -12.83
N LEU A 181 5.58 2.32 -11.65
CA LEU A 181 4.32 1.59 -11.44
C LEU A 181 3.09 2.44 -11.76
N ILE A 182 3.09 3.73 -11.34
CA ILE A 182 2.00 4.66 -11.65
C ILE A 182 1.88 4.89 -13.16
N GLN A 183 3.00 5.09 -13.85
CA GLN A 183 3.01 5.31 -15.30
C GLN A 183 2.50 4.08 -16.07
N VAL A 184 2.97 2.88 -15.73
CA VAL A 184 2.52 1.63 -16.37
C VAL A 184 1.02 1.41 -16.18
N LYS A 185 0.49 1.60 -14.96
CA LYS A 185 -0.95 1.52 -14.71
C LYS A 185 -1.76 2.56 -15.49
N ASN A 186 -1.25 3.78 -15.62
CA ASN A 186 -1.91 4.83 -16.40
C ASN A 186 -1.94 4.51 -17.89
N LEU A 187 -0.83 4.04 -18.47
CA LEU A 187 -0.78 3.62 -19.88
C LEU A 187 -1.75 2.47 -20.15
N LEU A 188 -1.80 1.46 -19.29
CA LEU A 188 -2.73 0.35 -19.40
C LEU A 188 -4.19 0.82 -19.36
N ASN A 189 -4.54 1.73 -18.45
CA ASN A 189 -5.88 2.29 -18.35
C ASN A 189 -6.27 3.10 -19.60
N VAL A 190 -5.35 3.86 -20.19
CA VAL A 190 -5.58 4.59 -21.45
C VAL A 190 -5.80 3.60 -22.59
N PHE A 191 -4.97 2.57 -22.68
CA PHE A 191 -5.09 1.55 -23.71
C PHE A 191 -6.43 0.78 -23.63
N LEU A 192 -6.85 0.39 -22.42
CA LEU A 192 -8.15 -0.24 -22.20
C LEU A 192 -9.32 0.67 -22.59
N LYS A 193 -9.26 1.97 -22.26
CA LYS A 193 -10.28 2.94 -22.70
C LYS A 193 -10.36 3.04 -24.23
N ILE A 194 -9.22 3.09 -24.91
CA ILE A 194 -9.16 3.10 -26.38
C ILE A 194 -9.79 1.83 -26.96
N LEU A 195 -9.46 0.64 -26.41
CA LEU A 195 -10.05 -0.63 -26.84
C LEU A 195 -11.56 -0.67 -26.67
N ILE A 196 -12.08 -0.15 -25.55
CA ILE A 196 -13.54 -0.06 -25.29
C ILE A 196 -14.20 0.87 -26.32
N ILE A 197 -13.58 2.00 -26.66
CA ILE A 197 -14.12 2.94 -27.67
C ILE A 197 -14.14 2.28 -29.05
N ILE A 198 -13.06 1.59 -29.45
CA ILE A 198 -12.98 0.87 -30.72
C ILE A 198 -14.03 -0.23 -30.79
N SER A 199 -14.19 -1.03 -29.70
CA SER A 199 -15.21 -2.09 -29.64
C SER A 199 -16.61 -1.55 -29.82
N LYS A 200 -16.95 -0.45 -29.13
CA LYS A 200 -18.27 0.20 -29.27
C LYS A 200 -18.50 0.78 -30.66
N ASN A 201 -17.47 1.30 -31.31
CA ASN A 201 -17.59 1.82 -32.68
C ASN A 201 -17.72 0.72 -33.73
N ASN A 202 -17.16 -0.47 -33.51
CA ASN A 202 -17.32 -1.64 -34.38
C ASN A 202 -18.71 -2.28 -34.31
N GLU A 203 -19.46 -2.05 -33.22
CA GLU A 203 -20.88 -2.45 -33.14
C GLU A 203 -21.84 -1.52 -33.91
N ILE A 204 -21.35 -0.34 -34.34
CA ILE A 204 -22.14 0.67 -35.07
C ILE A 204 -21.94 0.54 -36.60
N LEU A 205 -20.98 -0.25 -37.06
CA LEU A 205 -20.82 -0.49 -38.50
C LEU A 205 -21.89 -1.46 -39.00
N PRO A 206 -22.74 -1.05 -39.96
CA PRO A 206 -23.74 -1.93 -40.53
C PRO A 206 -23.04 -3.09 -41.21
N LYS A 207 -23.50 -4.32 -40.94
CA LYS A 207 -23.11 -5.50 -41.70
C LYS A 207 -23.64 -5.31 -43.14
N PHE A 208 -22.77 -4.98 -44.06
CA PHE A 208 -23.02 -5.07 -45.47
C PHE A 208 -22.91 -6.53 -45.93
#